data_47253d0b0bc09b666bf3d6f2f734faef
#
_entry.id   47253d0b0bc09b666bf3d6f2f734faef
#
_cell.length_a   1.000
_cell.length_b   1.000
_cell.length_c   1.000
_cell.angle_alpha   90.00
_cell.angle_beta   90.00
_cell.angle_gamma   90.00
#
_symmetry.space_group_name_H-M   'P 1'
#
loop_
_entity.id
_entity.type
_entity.pdbx_description
1 polymer ?
#
loop_
_entity_poly.entity_id
_entity_poly.type
_entity_poly.pdbx_seq_one_letter_code
_entity_poly.pdbx_strand_id
1 'polypeptide(L)'
;MELSLEEAVRGISKEIEVPTLVECETCDGSGAKKGSSPQTCGTCHGHGQVQMRQGFFAVQQTCPTCHGQGKIIKDPCNSCHGQGRTQKTKTLNVKIPAGVDTGDRIRLSGEGEAGEHGAPAGDLYVQVHVKEHHIFEREGNNLYCEVPVSFAQAALGGEVEVPTLDGRVSLKVPEETQTGRMFRMRGKGVKGVRGGGVGDLIVKLVVETPVKLSSRQKELLREFEESCGGDAANKHKPKSEGFFNGVKKFFDDLTS
;
A
#
# COMPACT_ATOMS: atom_id res chain seq x y z
N MET A 1 -1.25 1.26 9.21
CA MET A 1 -0.13 2.21 9.37
C MET A 1 0.15 2.85 8.02
N GLU A 2 0.26 4.18 7.99
CA GLU A 2 0.58 4.92 6.77
C GLU A 2 2.08 5.23 6.68
N LEU A 3 2.66 5.05 5.48
CA LEU A 3 4.06 5.31 5.16
C LEU A 3 4.15 6.19 3.91
N SER A 4 5.22 6.99 3.80
CA SER A 4 5.60 7.57 2.51
C SER A 4 6.24 6.51 1.61
N LEU A 5 6.38 6.80 0.32
CA LEU A 5 7.06 5.90 -0.62
C LEU A 5 8.52 5.66 -0.19
N GLU A 6 9.23 6.71 0.24
CA GLU A 6 10.62 6.64 0.67
C GLU A 6 10.77 5.81 1.95
N GLU A 7 9.86 5.96 2.93
CA GLU A 7 9.83 5.15 4.14
C GLU A 7 9.61 3.66 3.81
N ALA A 8 8.69 3.38 2.91
CA ALA A 8 8.38 2.02 2.48
C ALA A 8 9.55 1.36 1.72
N VAL A 9 10.24 2.12 0.87
CA VAL A 9 11.38 1.60 0.09
C VAL A 9 12.63 1.38 0.93
N ARG A 10 12.95 2.31 1.85
CA ARG A 10 14.15 2.24 2.69
C ARG A 10 13.97 1.38 3.92
N GLY A 11 12.72 1.20 4.36
CA GLY A 11 12.39 0.62 5.65
C GLY A 11 12.59 1.64 6.78
N ILE A 12 11.85 1.48 7.85
CA ILE A 12 11.87 2.39 9.01
C ILE A 12 11.46 1.63 10.28
N SER A 13 11.90 2.11 11.43
CA SER A 13 11.32 1.74 12.72
C SER A 13 10.41 2.86 13.19
N LYS A 14 9.15 2.54 13.47
CA LYS A 14 8.12 3.52 13.84
C LYS A 14 7.37 3.08 15.09
N GLU A 15 7.16 3.98 16.00
CA GLU A 15 6.36 3.74 17.18
C GLU A 15 4.88 3.91 16.86
N ILE A 16 4.08 2.98 17.37
CA ILE A 16 2.62 3.02 17.27
C ILE A 16 1.99 2.87 18.65
N GLU A 17 0.92 3.56 18.89
CA GLU A 17 0.08 3.39 20.04
C GLU A 17 -1.12 2.53 19.69
N VAL A 18 -1.28 1.42 20.40
CA VAL A 18 -2.35 0.45 20.16
C VAL A 18 -3.18 0.29 21.41
N PRO A 19 -4.47 0.65 21.38
CA PRO A 19 -5.38 0.29 22.46
C PRO A 19 -5.62 -1.22 22.41
N THR A 20 -5.27 -1.91 23.49
CA THR A 20 -5.37 -3.37 23.54
C THR A 20 -5.82 -3.83 24.94
N LEU A 21 -6.33 -5.04 25.01
CA LEU A 21 -6.62 -5.69 26.29
C LEU A 21 -5.35 -6.33 26.83
N VAL A 22 -4.93 -5.93 28.02
CA VAL A 22 -3.81 -6.51 28.74
C VAL A 22 -4.30 -7.32 29.94
N GLU A 23 -3.47 -8.22 30.41
CA GLU A 23 -3.74 -8.97 31.64
C GLU A 23 -3.98 -8.02 32.81
N CYS A 24 -4.99 -8.28 33.60
CA CYS A 24 -5.32 -7.45 34.74
C CYS A 24 -4.29 -7.65 35.87
N GLU A 25 -3.49 -6.63 36.13
CA GLU A 25 -2.44 -6.64 37.16
C GLU A 25 -2.98 -6.88 38.59
N THR A 26 -4.26 -6.60 38.83
CA THR A 26 -4.87 -6.77 40.17
C THR A 26 -5.16 -8.23 40.51
N CYS A 27 -5.48 -9.05 39.51
CA CYS A 27 -5.86 -10.45 39.68
C CYS A 27 -5.03 -11.43 38.84
N ASP A 28 -3.96 -10.96 38.22
CA ASP A 28 -3.06 -11.75 37.38
C ASP A 28 -3.85 -12.63 36.37
N GLY A 29 -4.76 -12.00 35.63
CA GLY A 29 -5.58 -12.65 34.62
C GLY A 29 -6.69 -13.58 35.11
N SER A 30 -6.75 -13.91 36.40
CA SER A 30 -7.72 -14.87 36.94
C SER A 30 -9.18 -14.41 36.90
N GLY A 31 -9.41 -13.09 36.85
CA GLY A 31 -10.73 -12.47 36.95
C GLY A 31 -11.31 -12.50 38.37
N ALA A 32 -10.71 -13.24 39.31
CA ALA A 32 -11.18 -13.37 40.69
C ALA A 32 -10.56 -12.29 41.57
N LYS A 33 -11.26 -11.88 42.62
CA LYS A 33 -10.76 -10.97 43.63
C LYS A 33 -9.54 -11.57 44.34
N LYS A 34 -8.56 -10.74 44.67
CA LYS A 34 -7.36 -11.17 45.41
C LYS A 34 -7.74 -11.94 46.69
N GLY A 35 -7.25 -13.17 46.82
CA GLY A 35 -7.61 -14.11 47.89
C GLY A 35 -8.77 -15.06 47.55
N SER A 36 -9.41 -14.94 46.40
CA SER A 36 -10.35 -15.91 45.84
C SER A 36 -9.81 -16.53 44.56
N SER A 37 -10.38 -17.64 44.15
CA SER A 37 -9.99 -18.33 42.90
C SER A 37 -11.22 -18.77 42.11
N PRO A 38 -11.12 -18.86 40.78
CA PRO A 38 -12.17 -19.43 39.93
C PRO A 38 -12.46 -20.88 40.38
N GLN A 39 -13.73 -21.21 40.55
CA GLN A 39 -14.19 -22.54 40.96
C GLN A 39 -14.67 -23.33 39.74
N THR A 40 -14.44 -24.63 39.73
CA THR A 40 -14.99 -25.50 38.66
C THR A 40 -16.51 -25.45 38.66
N CYS A 41 -17.11 -25.26 37.49
CA CYS A 41 -18.56 -25.23 37.37
C CYS A 41 -19.19 -26.56 37.75
N GLY A 42 -20.06 -26.57 38.78
CA GLY A 42 -20.72 -27.78 39.27
C GLY A 42 -21.71 -28.41 38.27
N THR A 43 -22.19 -27.63 37.29
CA THR A 43 -23.16 -28.12 36.31
C THR A 43 -22.50 -28.90 35.14
N CYS A 44 -21.34 -28.48 34.69
CA CYS A 44 -20.63 -29.12 33.59
C CYS A 44 -19.32 -29.77 34.02
N HIS A 45 -18.98 -29.72 35.31
CA HIS A 45 -17.76 -30.27 35.88
C HIS A 45 -16.46 -29.84 35.17
N GLY A 46 -16.44 -28.60 34.71
CA GLY A 46 -15.28 -28.02 33.98
C GLY A 46 -15.34 -28.16 32.46
N HIS A 47 -16.27 -28.91 31.88
CA HIS A 47 -16.32 -29.17 30.45
C HIS A 47 -16.88 -28.00 29.60
N GLY A 48 -17.47 -26.99 30.24
CA GLY A 48 -18.07 -25.87 29.50
C GLY A 48 -19.35 -26.20 28.72
N GLN A 49 -19.66 -27.46 28.55
CA GLN A 49 -20.82 -27.96 27.80
C GLN A 49 -21.57 -29.00 28.61
N VAL A 50 -22.86 -29.07 28.37
CA VAL A 50 -23.75 -30.09 28.95
C VAL A 50 -24.41 -30.90 27.85
N GLN A 51 -24.59 -32.19 28.10
CA GLN A 51 -25.22 -33.09 27.17
C GLN A 51 -26.69 -33.23 27.53
N MET A 52 -27.57 -32.78 26.62
CA MET A 52 -29.02 -32.96 26.79
C MET A 52 -29.49 -34.10 25.88
N ARG A 53 -30.22 -35.06 26.42
CA ARG A 53 -30.86 -36.13 25.66
C ARG A 53 -32.26 -35.70 25.25
N GLN A 54 -32.51 -35.65 23.95
CA GLN A 54 -33.82 -35.48 23.36
C GLN A 54 -34.20 -36.78 22.60
N GLY A 55 -34.91 -37.67 23.25
CA GLY A 55 -35.22 -38.99 22.72
C GLY A 55 -33.93 -39.83 22.53
N PHE A 56 -33.70 -40.26 21.33
CA PHE A 56 -32.54 -41.06 20.93
C PHE A 56 -31.31 -40.26 20.60
N PHE A 57 -31.41 -38.93 20.56
CA PHE A 57 -30.30 -38.03 20.20
C PHE A 57 -29.70 -37.38 21.42
N ALA A 58 -28.37 -37.31 21.48
CA ALA A 58 -27.63 -36.54 22.47
C ALA A 58 -27.15 -35.24 21.82
N VAL A 59 -27.61 -34.09 22.28
CA VAL A 59 -27.20 -32.76 21.80
C VAL A 59 -26.28 -32.14 22.84
N GLN A 60 -25.10 -31.69 22.40
CA GLN A 60 -24.20 -30.89 23.24
C GLN A 60 -24.64 -29.42 23.18
N GLN A 61 -24.83 -28.84 24.34
CA GLN A 61 -25.20 -27.43 24.47
C GLN A 61 -24.22 -26.72 25.39
N THR A 62 -23.94 -25.45 25.14
CA THR A 62 -23.15 -24.60 26.03
C THR A 62 -23.76 -24.61 27.44
N CYS A 63 -22.95 -24.80 28.44
CA CYS A 63 -23.38 -24.86 29.84
C CYS A 63 -24.08 -23.52 30.20
N PRO A 64 -25.33 -23.53 30.65
CA PRO A 64 -26.07 -22.31 30.96
C PRO A 64 -25.54 -21.59 32.21
N THR A 65 -24.79 -22.28 33.04
CA THR A 65 -24.27 -21.74 34.31
C THR A 65 -22.94 -21.03 34.14
N CYS A 66 -22.03 -21.54 33.33
CA CYS A 66 -20.70 -20.96 33.14
C CYS A 66 -20.53 -20.38 31.71
N HIS A 67 -21.54 -20.45 30.87
CA HIS A 67 -21.55 -19.92 29.50
C HIS A 67 -20.36 -20.38 28.65
N GLY A 68 -19.96 -21.63 28.83
CA GLY A 68 -18.85 -22.23 28.10
C GLY A 68 -17.49 -22.19 28.79
N GLN A 69 -17.32 -21.42 29.83
CA GLN A 69 -16.01 -21.20 30.47
C GLN A 69 -15.55 -22.38 31.37
N GLY A 70 -16.44 -23.29 31.76
CA GLY A 70 -16.11 -24.42 32.62
C GLY A 70 -15.84 -24.02 34.10
N LYS A 71 -15.64 -22.75 34.39
CA LYS A 71 -15.36 -22.19 35.71
C LYS A 71 -16.35 -21.08 36.03
N ILE A 72 -16.52 -20.81 37.35
CA ILE A 72 -17.39 -19.75 37.88
C ILE A 72 -16.57 -18.91 38.83
N ILE A 73 -16.63 -17.59 38.68
CA ILE A 73 -16.02 -16.61 39.57
C ILE A 73 -17.12 -16.09 40.52
N LYS A 74 -17.07 -16.46 41.82
CA LYS A 74 -18.03 -15.99 42.80
C LYS A 74 -17.77 -14.54 43.20
N ASP A 75 -16.48 -14.22 43.41
CA ASP A 75 -16.04 -12.89 43.80
C ASP A 75 -15.22 -12.27 42.66
N PRO A 76 -15.83 -11.48 41.79
CA PRO A 76 -15.15 -10.90 40.65
C PRO A 76 -14.14 -9.82 41.08
N CYS A 77 -13.04 -9.70 40.37
CA CYS A 77 -12.05 -8.66 40.55
C CYS A 77 -12.67 -7.27 40.27
N ASN A 78 -12.48 -6.33 41.18
CA ASN A 78 -13.06 -4.98 41.05
C ASN A 78 -12.50 -4.19 39.86
N SER A 79 -11.26 -4.48 39.41
CA SER A 79 -10.60 -3.75 38.32
C SER A 79 -11.03 -4.23 36.93
N CYS A 80 -11.26 -5.52 36.73
CA CYS A 80 -11.63 -6.12 35.47
C CYS A 80 -13.03 -6.72 35.43
N HIS A 81 -13.79 -6.61 36.55
CA HIS A 81 -15.17 -7.10 36.66
C HIS A 81 -15.34 -8.58 36.26
N GLY A 82 -14.34 -9.40 36.56
CA GLY A 82 -14.37 -10.83 36.21
C GLY A 82 -13.74 -11.21 34.88
N GLN A 83 -13.42 -10.26 34.03
CA GLN A 83 -12.88 -10.54 32.70
C GLN A 83 -11.42 -11.01 32.70
N GLY A 84 -10.66 -10.73 33.76
CA GLY A 84 -9.22 -11.02 33.81
C GLY A 84 -8.36 -10.08 32.96
N ARG A 85 -8.95 -9.15 32.24
CA ARG A 85 -8.29 -8.24 31.28
C ARG A 85 -8.74 -6.80 31.50
N THR A 86 -7.85 -5.85 31.26
CA THR A 86 -8.13 -4.41 31.32
C THR A 86 -7.63 -3.74 30.03
N GLN A 87 -8.32 -2.70 29.60
CA GLN A 87 -7.90 -1.94 28.42
C GLN A 87 -6.74 -1.02 28.80
N LYS A 88 -5.64 -1.09 28.04
CA LYS A 88 -4.49 -0.19 28.12
C LYS A 88 -4.00 0.16 26.74
N THR A 89 -3.41 1.34 26.60
CA THR A 89 -2.67 1.71 25.37
C THR A 89 -1.23 1.26 25.53
N LYS A 90 -0.75 0.42 24.62
CA LYS A 90 0.65 0.02 24.53
C LYS A 90 1.34 0.82 23.42
N THR A 91 2.54 1.31 23.68
CA THR A 91 3.44 1.86 22.68
C THR A 91 4.37 0.75 22.20
N LEU A 92 4.30 0.45 20.91
CA LEU A 92 5.07 -0.63 20.28
C LEU A 92 5.98 -0.07 19.20
N ASN A 93 7.24 -0.50 19.19
CA ASN A 93 8.18 -0.16 18.11
C ASN A 93 8.09 -1.21 17.01
N VAL A 94 7.60 -0.80 15.84
CA VAL A 94 7.41 -1.66 14.67
C VAL A 94 8.56 -1.45 13.69
N LYS A 95 9.37 -2.48 13.49
CA LYS A 95 10.43 -2.49 12.48
C LYS A 95 9.84 -2.89 11.14
N ILE A 96 9.81 -1.95 10.21
CA ILE A 96 9.29 -2.11 8.86
C ILE A 96 10.46 -2.44 7.94
N PRO A 97 10.48 -3.60 7.28
CA PRO A 97 11.54 -3.94 6.35
C PRO A 97 11.48 -3.07 5.09
N ALA A 98 12.63 -2.91 4.43
CA ALA A 98 12.73 -2.20 3.16
C ALA A 98 11.95 -2.94 2.06
N GLY A 99 11.25 -2.16 1.22
CA GLY A 99 10.55 -2.67 0.05
C GLY A 99 9.09 -3.09 0.28
N VAL A 100 8.53 -2.85 1.46
CA VAL A 100 7.10 -3.12 1.74
C VAL A 100 6.19 -2.37 0.78
N ASP A 101 5.01 -2.92 0.55
CA ASP A 101 3.98 -2.32 -0.30
C ASP A 101 2.64 -2.23 0.42
N THR A 102 1.71 -1.50 -0.19
CA THR A 102 0.34 -1.41 0.32
C THR A 102 -0.29 -2.80 0.40
N GLY A 103 -0.86 -3.12 1.56
CA GLY A 103 -1.46 -4.43 1.84
C GLY A 103 -0.53 -5.42 2.53
N ASP A 104 0.79 -5.18 2.59
CA ASP A 104 1.70 -6.00 3.36
C ASP A 104 1.36 -5.94 4.86
N ARG A 105 1.55 -7.07 5.55
CA ARG A 105 1.24 -7.21 6.98
C ARG A 105 2.47 -7.62 7.75
N ILE A 106 2.76 -6.89 8.81
CA ILE A 106 3.84 -7.15 9.75
C ILE A 106 3.23 -7.81 10.98
N ARG A 107 3.68 -9.01 11.32
CA ARG A 107 3.24 -9.73 12.51
C ARG A 107 4.15 -9.40 13.69
N LEU A 108 3.56 -8.94 14.77
CA LEU A 108 4.19 -8.76 16.07
C LEU A 108 3.67 -9.87 17.00
N SER A 109 4.49 -10.88 17.21
CA SER A 109 4.10 -12.07 17.97
C SER A 109 3.93 -11.73 19.44
N GLY A 110 2.78 -12.13 20.02
CA GLY A 110 2.45 -11.91 21.42
C GLY A 110 2.06 -10.48 21.80
N GLU A 111 1.97 -9.55 20.82
CA GLU A 111 1.58 -8.15 21.05
C GLU A 111 0.10 -7.87 20.79
N GLY A 112 -0.68 -8.91 20.53
CA GLY A 112 -2.14 -8.82 20.43
C GLY A 112 -2.81 -8.70 21.80
N GLU A 113 -4.12 -8.91 21.83
CA GLU A 113 -4.88 -8.90 23.07
C GLU A 113 -4.49 -10.07 23.98
N ALA A 114 -4.46 -9.81 25.28
CA ALA A 114 -4.29 -10.85 26.30
C ALA A 114 -5.39 -11.90 26.17
N GLY A 115 -5.03 -13.15 26.28
CA GLY A 115 -5.98 -14.25 26.32
C GLY A 115 -6.89 -14.19 27.54
N GLU A 116 -8.02 -14.87 27.47
CA GLU A 116 -8.94 -14.94 28.61
C GLU A 116 -8.42 -15.89 29.66
N HIS A 117 -8.62 -15.52 30.96
CA HIS A 117 -8.29 -16.35 32.10
C HIS A 117 -6.86 -16.90 32.11
N GLY A 118 -5.88 -16.07 31.75
CA GLY A 118 -4.46 -16.43 31.77
C GLY A 118 -4.00 -17.20 30.55
N ALA A 119 -4.79 -17.24 29.48
CA ALA A 119 -4.34 -17.76 28.20
C ALA A 119 -3.28 -16.82 27.58
N PRO A 120 -2.35 -17.34 26.74
CA PRO A 120 -1.34 -16.51 26.09
C PRO A 120 -1.98 -15.43 25.21
N ALA A 121 -1.27 -14.31 25.08
CA ALA A 121 -1.68 -13.21 24.19
C ALA A 121 -1.64 -13.65 22.73
N GLY A 122 -2.51 -13.07 21.92
CA GLY A 122 -2.51 -13.26 20.48
C GLY A 122 -1.41 -12.45 19.78
N ASP A 123 -1.38 -12.50 18.47
CA ASP A 123 -0.47 -11.71 17.64
C ASP A 123 -1.15 -10.44 17.14
N LEU A 124 -0.37 -9.36 17.01
CA LEU A 124 -0.81 -8.14 16.39
C LEU A 124 -0.33 -8.09 14.94
N TYR A 125 -1.25 -7.81 14.01
CA TYR A 125 -0.94 -7.60 12.60
C TYR A 125 -1.06 -6.14 12.25
N VAL A 126 0.04 -5.53 11.83
CA VAL A 126 0.10 -4.15 11.36
C VAL A 126 0.06 -4.14 9.83
N GLN A 127 -1.04 -3.69 9.26
CA GLN A 127 -1.17 -3.54 7.82
C GLN A 127 -0.56 -2.22 7.36
N VAL A 128 0.28 -2.30 6.32
CA VAL A 128 0.93 -1.14 5.69
C VAL A 128 0.02 -0.54 4.63
N HIS A 129 -0.01 0.77 4.56
CA HIS A 129 -0.60 1.57 3.49
C HIS A 129 0.41 2.62 3.06
N VAL A 130 0.88 2.53 1.81
CA VAL A 130 1.81 3.50 1.22
C VAL A 130 0.99 4.63 0.60
N LYS A 131 1.28 5.86 1.00
CA LYS A 131 0.62 7.06 0.44
C LYS A 131 0.98 7.24 -1.02
N GLU A 132 0.05 7.78 -1.79
CA GLU A 132 0.32 8.22 -3.15
C GLU A 132 1.44 9.26 -3.16
N HIS A 133 2.38 9.09 -4.10
CA HIS A 133 3.51 10.00 -4.24
C HIS A 133 3.27 10.95 -5.42
N HIS A 134 3.62 12.23 -5.26
CA HIS A 134 3.32 13.29 -6.23
C HIS A 134 4.11 13.19 -7.55
N ILE A 135 5.18 12.40 -7.59
CA ILE A 135 6.02 12.22 -8.80
C ILE A 135 5.96 10.78 -9.29
N PHE A 136 5.99 9.81 -8.35
CA PHE A 136 6.16 8.39 -8.69
C PHE A 136 4.89 7.61 -8.45
N GLU A 137 4.56 6.76 -9.42
CA GLU A 137 3.59 5.69 -9.27
C GLU A 137 4.34 4.36 -9.16
N ARG A 138 3.97 3.51 -8.20
CA ARG A 138 4.63 2.24 -7.97
C ARG A 138 3.76 1.09 -8.48
N GLU A 139 4.36 0.23 -9.33
CA GLU A 139 3.79 -1.06 -9.71
C GLU A 139 4.76 -2.18 -9.36
N GLY A 140 4.49 -2.92 -8.31
CA GLY A 140 5.37 -3.96 -7.80
C GLY A 140 6.75 -3.41 -7.43
N ASN A 141 7.79 -3.80 -8.18
CA ASN A 141 9.15 -3.30 -7.97
C ASN A 141 9.51 -2.13 -8.90
N ASN A 142 8.67 -1.80 -9.88
CA ASN A 142 8.93 -0.71 -10.80
C ASN A 142 8.33 0.60 -10.31
N LEU A 143 8.98 1.69 -10.70
CA LEU A 143 8.47 3.04 -10.51
C LEU A 143 8.19 3.66 -11.88
N TYR A 144 7.15 4.48 -11.95
CA TYR A 144 6.75 5.24 -13.13
C TYR A 144 6.75 6.71 -12.76
N CYS A 145 7.22 7.55 -13.67
CA CYS A 145 7.08 9.00 -13.56
C CYS A 145 6.89 9.64 -14.93
N GLU A 146 6.19 10.77 -14.95
CA GLU A 146 6.08 11.61 -16.13
C GLU A 146 7.03 12.79 -16.01
N VAL A 147 7.81 13.02 -17.06
CA VAL A 147 8.75 14.13 -17.11
C VAL A 147 8.38 15.06 -18.26
N PRO A 148 7.99 16.31 -17.98
CA PRO A 148 7.71 17.29 -19.00
C PRO A 148 9.00 17.72 -19.71
N VAL A 149 8.96 17.79 -21.03
CA VAL A 149 10.05 18.26 -21.87
C VAL A 149 9.53 19.31 -22.83
N SER A 150 10.36 20.30 -23.16
CA SER A 150 9.98 21.30 -24.14
C SER A 150 9.87 20.69 -25.54
N PHE A 151 9.03 21.26 -26.38
CA PHE A 151 8.95 20.94 -27.80
C PHE A 151 10.33 20.94 -28.47
N ALA A 152 11.17 21.94 -28.20
CA ALA A 152 12.51 22.07 -28.77
C ALA A 152 13.43 20.89 -28.32
N GLN A 153 13.41 20.54 -27.04
CA GLN A 153 14.18 19.39 -26.53
C GLN A 153 13.72 18.06 -27.14
N ALA A 154 12.41 17.90 -27.33
CA ALA A 154 11.87 16.69 -27.95
C ALA A 154 12.26 16.57 -29.44
N ALA A 155 12.30 17.69 -30.16
CA ALA A 155 12.64 17.73 -31.57
C ALA A 155 14.15 17.59 -31.83
N LEU A 156 14.98 18.33 -31.09
CA LEU A 156 16.42 18.44 -31.30
C LEU A 156 17.24 17.44 -30.47
N GLY A 157 16.60 16.75 -29.52
CA GLY A 157 17.29 15.94 -28.54
C GLY A 157 17.94 16.76 -27.43
N GLY A 158 18.64 16.09 -26.55
CA GLY A 158 19.34 16.73 -25.44
C GLY A 158 19.41 15.86 -24.19
N GLU A 159 19.67 16.48 -23.08
CA GLU A 159 19.69 15.83 -21.78
C GLU A 159 18.63 16.45 -20.85
N VAL A 160 17.96 15.59 -20.09
CA VAL A 160 16.93 15.99 -19.13
C VAL A 160 17.26 15.34 -17.77
N GLU A 161 17.20 16.13 -16.71
CA GLU A 161 17.34 15.59 -15.37
C GLU A 161 16.05 14.89 -14.93
N VAL A 162 16.18 13.63 -14.54
CA VAL A 162 15.08 12.80 -14.05
C VAL A 162 15.27 12.56 -12.55
N PRO A 163 14.24 12.82 -11.72
CA PRO A 163 14.29 12.46 -10.31
C PRO A 163 14.31 10.95 -10.13
N THR A 164 15.02 10.49 -9.12
CA THR A 164 15.01 9.10 -8.65
C THR A 164 14.93 9.09 -7.12
N LEU A 165 14.67 7.95 -6.51
CA LEU A 165 14.68 7.83 -5.04
C LEU A 165 16.05 8.11 -4.41
N ASP A 166 17.13 8.02 -5.22
CA ASP A 166 18.53 8.24 -4.77
C ASP A 166 19.09 9.59 -5.21
N GLY A 167 18.29 10.46 -5.80
CA GLY A 167 18.74 11.76 -6.32
C GLY A 167 18.32 11.98 -7.77
N ARG A 168 19.16 12.64 -8.58
CA ARG A 168 18.89 12.97 -9.97
C ARG A 168 19.80 12.20 -10.91
N VAL A 169 19.29 11.83 -12.06
CA VAL A 169 20.05 11.16 -13.13
C VAL A 169 19.76 11.84 -14.45
N SER A 170 20.81 12.08 -15.26
CA SER A 170 20.65 12.62 -16.60
C SER A 170 20.14 11.52 -17.54
N LEU A 171 19.06 11.83 -18.26
CA LEU A 171 18.48 11.02 -19.32
C LEU A 171 18.76 11.66 -20.66
N LYS A 172 19.46 10.93 -21.55
CA LYS A 172 19.67 11.38 -22.93
C LYS A 172 18.40 11.16 -23.74
N VAL A 173 17.80 12.24 -24.20
CA VAL A 173 16.62 12.27 -25.07
C VAL A 173 17.11 12.29 -26.53
N PRO A 174 16.81 11.28 -27.35
CA PRO A 174 17.13 11.30 -28.77
C PRO A 174 16.31 12.38 -29.51
N GLU A 175 16.84 12.84 -30.62
CA GLU A 175 16.10 13.69 -31.57
C GLU A 175 14.78 13.03 -31.99
N GLU A 176 13.81 13.83 -32.43
CA GLU A 176 12.49 13.38 -32.91
C GLU A 176 11.68 12.57 -31.88
N THR A 177 11.96 12.74 -30.59
CA THR A 177 11.25 12.04 -29.50
C THR A 177 9.80 12.52 -29.43
N GLN A 178 8.88 11.59 -29.61
CA GLN A 178 7.44 11.87 -29.51
C GLN A 178 6.93 11.81 -28.08
N THR A 179 5.87 12.60 -27.80
CA THR A 179 5.17 12.52 -26.50
C THR A 179 4.69 11.11 -26.21
N GLY A 180 4.79 10.69 -24.95
CA GLY A 180 4.43 9.34 -24.50
C GLY A 180 5.54 8.29 -24.70
N ARG A 181 6.71 8.66 -25.24
CA ARG A 181 7.85 7.74 -25.33
C ARG A 181 8.34 7.39 -23.93
N MET A 182 8.53 6.10 -23.70
CA MET A 182 9.01 5.57 -22.43
C MET A 182 10.50 5.24 -22.46
N PHE A 183 11.21 5.57 -21.39
CA PHE A 183 12.60 5.25 -21.17
C PHE A 183 12.74 4.44 -19.91
N ARG A 184 13.51 3.36 -19.98
CA ARG A 184 13.72 2.45 -18.86
C ARG A 184 15.10 2.68 -18.24
N MET A 185 15.11 3.11 -16.99
CA MET A 185 16.31 3.30 -16.18
C MET A 185 16.47 2.07 -15.27
N ARG A 186 17.39 1.19 -15.66
CA ARG A 186 17.58 -0.10 -14.99
C ARG A 186 18.07 0.07 -13.55
N GLY A 187 17.47 -0.71 -12.63
CA GLY A 187 17.86 -0.73 -11.24
C GLY A 187 17.56 0.55 -10.46
N LYS A 188 16.67 1.43 -10.97
CA LYS A 188 16.23 2.66 -10.31
C LYS A 188 14.81 2.59 -9.75
N GLY A 189 14.25 1.39 -9.69
CA GLY A 189 12.99 1.09 -9.02
C GLY A 189 13.19 0.71 -7.55
N VAL A 190 12.34 -0.17 -7.05
CA VAL A 190 12.27 -0.63 -5.65
C VAL A 190 12.79 -2.05 -5.53
N LYS A 191 13.47 -2.35 -4.43
CA LYS A 191 13.79 -3.72 -4.05
C LYS A 191 12.63 -4.27 -3.21
N GLY A 192 11.95 -5.30 -3.72
CA GLY A 192 10.82 -5.89 -3.01
C GLY A 192 11.23 -6.59 -1.70
N VAL A 193 10.33 -6.59 -0.70
CA VAL A 193 10.54 -7.19 0.63
C VAL A 193 10.81 -8.70 0.60
N ARG A 194 10.25 -9.41 -0.38
CA ARG A 194 10.39 -10.87 -0.52
C ARG A 194 11.66 -11.31 -1.26
N GLY A 195 12.59 -10.37 -1.47
CA GLY A 195 13.79 -10.61 -2.28
C GLY A 195 13.54 -10.36 -3.77
N GLY A 196 14.51 -10.78 -4.60
CA GLY A 196 14.51 -10.46 -6.02
C GLY A 196 15.42 -9.26 -6.33
N GLY A 197 15.51 -8.91 -7.61
CA GLY A 197 16.29 -7.75 -8.07
C GLY A 197 15.59 -6.43 -7.72
N VAL A 198 16.36 -5.36 -7.84
CA VAL A 198 15.80 -4.01 -7.85
C VAL A 198 15.04 -3.82 -9.16
N GLY A 199 13.83 -3.29 -9.09
CA GLY A 199 13.05 -2.93 -10.26
C GLY A 199 13.64 -1.75 -11.02
N ASP A 200 12.92 -1.30 -12.02
CA ASP A 200 13.35 -0.21 -12.91
C ASP A 200 12.49 1.03 -12.69
N LEU A 201 13.03 2.19 -13.05
CA LEU A 201 12.25 3.41 -13.20
C LEU A 201 11.89 3.59 -14.68
N ILE A 202 10.60 3.66 -14.95
CA ILE A 202 10.05 3.91 -16.28
C ILE A 202 9.65 5.38 -16.38
N VAL A 203 10.36 6.11 -17.22
CA VAL A 203 10.18 7.55 -17.43
C VAL A 203 9.38 7.76 -18.71
N LYS A 204 8.19 8.33 -18.60
CA LYS A 204 7.35 8.72 -19.72
C LYS A 204 7.58 10.20 -20.02
N LEU A 205 8.10 10.52 -21.22
CA LEU A 205 8.26 11.90 -21.63
C LEU A 205 6.93 12.48 -22.13
N VAL A 206 6.58 13.65 -21.62
CA VAL A 206 5.40 14.40 -22.02
C VAL A 206 5.87 15.72 -22.63
N VAL A 207 5.59 15.91 -23.91
CA VAL A 207 5.97 17.16 -24.61
C VAL A 207 5.01 18.26 -24.19
N GLU A 208 5.56 19.32 -23.61
CA GLU A 208 4.81 20.48 -23.15
C GLU A 208 4.77 21.57 -24.22
N THR A 209 3.58 22.05 -24.54
CA THR A 209 3.39 23.17 -25.46
C THR A 209 3.67 24.48 -24.72
N PRO A 210 4.57 25.35 -25.23
CA PRO A 210 4.91 26.58 -24.58
C PRO A 210 3.73 27.56 -24.52
N VAL A 211 3.56 28.21 -23.37
CA VAL A 211 2.50 29.19 -23.11
C VAL A 211 3.08 30.59 -22.91
N LYS A 212 2.27 31.65 -22.99
CA LYS A 212 2.64 33.07 -22.79
C LYS A 212 3.80 33.53 -23.70
N LEU A 213 3.76 33.14 -24.96
CA LEU A 213 4.77 33.47 -25.95
C LEU A 213 4.86 34.96 -26.23
N SER A 214 6.09 35.51 -26.34
CA SER A 214 6.36 36.86 -26.84
C SER A 214 6.08 36.95 -28.34
N SER A 215 5.98 38.21 -28.88
CA SER A 215 5.76 38.42 -30.33
C SER A 215 6.83 37.76 -31.16
N ARG A 216 8.10 37.86 -30.76
CA ARG A 216 9.21 37.22 -31.50
C ARG A 216 9.16 35.72 -31.51
N GLN A 217 8.77 35.09 -30.37
CA GLN A 217 8.60 33.64 -30.29
C GLN A 217 7.46 33.14 -31.19
N LYS A 218 6.36 33.90 -31.28
CA LYS A 218 5.26 33.60 -32.21
C LYS A 218 5.69 33.70 -33.67
N GLU A 219 6.50 34.68 -34.02
CA GLU A 219 7.07 34.81 -35.38
C GLU A 219 7.94 33.61 -35.72
N LEU A 220 8.89 33.25 -34.84
CA LEU A 220 9.76 32.09 -35.07
C LEU A 220 8.98 30.78 -35.25
N LEU A 221 7.89 30.60 -34.49
CA LEU A 221 7.04 29.41 -34.63
C LEU A 221 6.27 29.43 -35.97
N ARG A 222 5.86 30.61 -36.47
CA ARG A 222 5.24 30.71 -37.81
C ARG A 222 6.25 30.43 -38.92
N GLU A 223 7.46 31.01 -38.84
CA GLU A 223 8.54 30.74 -39.75
C GLU A 223 8.88 29.22 -39.78
N PHE A 224 8.92 28.59 -38.62
CA PHE A 224 9.12 27.13 -38.50
C PHE A 224 7.98 26.35 -39.16
N GLU A 225 6.71 26.67 -38.90
CA GLU A 225 5.54 26.00 -39.48
C GLU A 225 5.54 26.15 -41.03
N GLU A 226 5.89 27.35 -41.55
CA GLU A 226 6.03 27.61 -42.99
C GLU A 226 7.15 26.76 -43.60
N SER A 227 8.29 26.62 -42.93
CA SER A 227 9.41 25.78 -43.36
C SER A 227 9.06 24.28 -43.42
N CYS A 228 8.11 23.84 -42.61
CA CYS A 228 7.58 22.47 -42.60
C CYS A 228 6.45 22.24 -43.63
N GLY A 229 6.05 23.28 -44.38
CA GLY A 229 5.00 23.22 -45.38
C GLY A 229 5.48 22.67 -46.75
N GLY A 230 4.56 22.56 -47.72
CA GLY A 230 4.84 22.07 -49.08
C GLY A 230 4.77 20.55 -49.21
N ASP A 231 5.35 20.02 -50.29
CA ASP A 231 5.29 18.58 -50.64
C ASP A 231 5.92 17.64 -49.60
N ALA A 232 6.73 18.18 -48.70
CA ALA A 232 7.35 17.43 -47.60
C ALA A 232 6.58 17.51 -46.26
N ALA A 233 5.44 18.19 -46.20
CA ALA A 233 4.68 18.44 -44.96
C ALA A 233 4.35 17.16 -44.19
N ASN A 234 4.11 16.05 -44.87
CA ASN A 234 3.78 14.76 -44.28
C ASN A 234 4.97 14.13 -43.54
N LYS A 235 6.21 14.37 -43.95
CA LYS A 235 7.41 13.84 -43.29
C LYS A 235 7.59 14.35 -41.87
N HIS A 236 7.10 15.55 -41.59
CA HIS A 236 7.23 16.20 -40.28
C HIS A 236 6.06 15.89 -39.30
N LYS A 237 4.99 15.22 -39.78
CA LYS A 237 3.76 14.94 -39.02
C LYS A 237 3.36 13.45 -39.10
N PRO A 238 4.20 12.48 -38.68
CA PRO A 238 3.99 11.06 -38.95
C PRO A 238 2.69 10.49 -38.34
N LYS A 239 2.22 11.00 -37.22
CA LYS A 239 0.94 10.58 -36.58
C LYS A 239 -0.27 11.13 -37.33
N SER A 240 -0.17 12.33 -37.89
CA SER A 240 -1.23 12.97 -38.68
C SER A 240 -1.48 12.20 -39.96
N GLU A 241 -0.43 11.83 -40.66
CA GLU A 241 -0.52 11.03 -41.89
C GLU A 241 -1.19 9.67 -41.64
N GLY A 242 -0.73 8.94 -40.60
CA GLY A 242 -1.32 7.66 -40.24
C GLY A 242 -2.80 7.76 -39.87
N PHE A 243 -3.19 8.83 -39.15
CA PHE A 243 -4.59 9.08 -38.79
C PHE A 243 -5.46 9.37 -40.05
N PHE A 244 -5.06 10.28 -40.93
CA PHE A 244 -5.85 10.62 -42.09
C PHE A 244 -5.95 9.48 -43.08
N ASN A 245 -4.92 8.67 -43.27
CA ASN A 245 -4.98 7.46 -44.08
C ASN A 245 -5.94 6.43 -43.47
N GLY A 246 -5.95 6.27 -42.13
CA GLY A 246 -6.92 5.43 -41.44
C GLY A 246 -8.36 5.91 -41.59
N VAL A 247 -8.60 7.22 -41.46
CA VAL A 247 -9.93 7.82 -41.65
C VAL A 247 -10.43 7.62 -43.11
N LYS A 248 -9.56 7.84 -44.07
CA LYS A 248 -9.91 7.60 -45.49
C LYS A 248 -10.33 6.15 -45.73
N LYS A 249 -9.53 5.20 -45.24
CA LYS A 249 -9.84 3.77 -45.37
C LYS A 249 -11.17 3.41 -44.67
N PHE A 250 -11.43 3.96 -43.48
CA PHE A 250 -12.68 3.74 -42.76
C PHE A 250 -13.92 4.20 -43.58
N PHE A 251 -13.83 5.37 -44.22
CA PHE A 251 -14.93 5.84 -45.10
C PHE A 251 -15.07 5.03 -46.39
N ASP A 252 -13.96 4.60 -46.97
CA ASP A 252 -13.99 3.73 -48.17
C ASP A 252 -14.67 2.37 -47.83
N ASP A 253 -14.39 1.80 -46.66
CA ASP A 253 -14.99 0.55 -46.17
C ASP A 253 -16.50 0.70 -45.80
N LEU A 254 -16.97 1.90 -45.42
CA LEU A 254 -18.39 2.18 -45.16
C LEU A 254 -19.24 2.38 -46.42
N THR A 255 -18.60 2.71 -47.57
CA THR A 255 -19.26 3.00 -48.85
C THR A 255 -19.21 1.84 -49.82
N SER A 256 -18.56 0.74 -49.43
CA SER A 256 -18.48 -0.53 -50.20
C SER A 256 -19.52 -1.52 -49.66
#